data_7b7842e45a813bb803a46738a1ab5bd2
#
_entry.id   7b7842e45a813bb803a46738a1ab5bd2
#
_cell.length_a   1.000
_cell.length_b   1.000
_cell.length_c   1.000
_cell.angle_alpha   90.00
_cell.angle_beta   90.00
_cell.angle_gamma   90.00
#
_symmetry.space_group_name_H-M   'P 1'
#
loop_
_entity.id
_entity.type
_entity.pdbx_description
1 polymer ?
#
loop_
_entity_poly.entity_id
_entity_poly.type
_entity_poly.pdbx_seq_one_letter_code
_entity_poly.pdbx_strand_id
1 'polypeptide(L)'
;MTFTLPDLPFAKDALGTFMSAETLDFHHGKHHRAYVDKTNALLADADLDSGSLTGVIRAAREKGDKGLFNNSAQLWNHSFFWQCLAPPEGQKPAGKLAAMIEDAFGTTDALLARLKEEAVGHFASGWAWLVLDRDSLRILSLHDADTPVAYDGMKPLLTLDVWEHAYYIDYRNARPDYAEKVLGNLVNWEFVGRNLDGDGIARADQEARALADA
;
A
#
# COMPACT_ATOMS: atom_id res chain seq x y z
N MET A 1 20.76 7.26 -8.76
CA MET A 1 19.87 6.89 -7.65
C MET A 1 18.95 5.75 -8.11
N THR A 2 18.84 4.63 -7.37
CA THR A 2 18.02 3.49 -7.76
C THR A 2 17.30 2.88 -6.57
N PHE A 3 16.14 2.28 -6.85
CA PHE A 3 15.32 1.49 -5.91
C PHE A 3 15.25 0.04 -6.40
N THR A 4 14.86 -0.87 -5.50
CA THR A 4 14.77 -2.30 -5.80
C THR A 4 13.36 -2.81 -5.55
N LEU A 5 12.96 -3.89 -6.24
CA LEU A 5 11.74 -4.61 -5.90
C LEU A 5 11.95 -5.32 -4.55
N PRO A 6 11.21 -4.98 -3.49
CA PRO A 6 11.32 -5.69 -2.23
C PRO A 6 10.77 -7.12 -2.36
N ASP A 7 11.33 -8.04 -1.59
CA ASP A 7 10.78 -9.38 -1.47
C ASP A 7 9.40 -9.35 -0.80
N LEU A 8 8.53 -10.31 -1.14
CA LEU A 8 7.28 -10.53 -0.42
C LEU A 8 7.60 -10.98 1.02
N PRO A 9 6.88 -10.49 2.05
CA PRO A 9 7.10 -10.90 3.44
C PRO A 9 6.55 -12.30 3.76
N PHE A 10 6.01 -13.00 2.76
CA PHE A 10 5.41 -14.34 2.85
C PHE A 10 5.67 -15.14 1.58
N ALA A 11 5.52 -16.47 1.65
CA ALA A 11 5.58 -17.31 0.47
C ALA A 11 4.40 -17.05 -0.47
N LYS A 12 4.60 -17.17 -1.79
CA LYS A 12 3.57 -16.82 -2.80
C LYS A 12 2.25 -17.60 -2.66
N ASP A 13 2.27 -18.77 -2.09
CA ASP A 13 1.09 -19.61 -1.83
C ASP A 13 0.50 -19.44 -0.44
N ALA A 14 1.13 -18.63 0.42
CA ALA A 14 0.74 -18.47 1.82
C ALA A 14 -0.61 -17.76 2.03
N LEU A 15 -1.08 -17.00 1.04
CA LEU A 15 -2.37 -16.31 1.11
C LEU A 15 -3.55 -17.22 0.67
N GLY A 16 -3.26 -18.46 0.29
CA GLY A 16 -4.24 -19.50 0.01
C GLY A 16 -5.20 -19.15 -1.13
N THR A 17 -6.49 -19.35 -0.89
CA THR A 17 -7.55 -19.07 -1.87
C THR A 17 -8.01 -17.62 -1.89
N PHE A 18 -7.47 -16.78 -1.01
CA PHE A 18 -7.83 -15.36 -0.92
C PHE A 18 -7.07 -14.49 -1.92
N MET A 19 -5.85 -14.89 -2.25
CA MET A 19 -5.02 -14.29 -3.30
C MET A 19 -4.07 -15.37 -3.81
N SER A 20 -4.26 -15.80 -5.06
CA SER A 20 -3.50 -16.91 -5.63
C SER A 20 -2.04 -16.56 -5.90
N ALA A 21 -1.19 -17.60 -5.99
CA ALA A 21 0.20 -17.43 -6.42
C ALA A 21 0.28 -16.84 -7.84
N GLU A 22 -0.67 -17.16 -8.73
CA GLU A 22 -0.75 -16.57 -10.07
C GLU A 22 -0.98 -15.05 -9.99
N THR A 23 -1.93 -14.59 -9.16
CA THR A 23 -2.13 -13.15 -8.92
C THR A 23 -0.85 -12.50 -8.43
N LEU A 24 -0.13 -13.11 -7.49
CA LEU A 24 1.15 -12.56 -6.98
C LEU A 24 2.26 -12.57 -8.04
N ASP A 25 2.33 -13.55 -8.93
CA ASP A 25 3.29 -13.58 -10.04
C ASP A 25 3.10 -12.39 -10.99
N PHE A 26 1.86 -12.00 -11.25
CA PHE A 26 1.56 -10.80 -12.04
C PHE A 26 1.65 -9.51 -11.22
N HIS A 27 1.00 -9.46 -10.07
CA HIS A 27 0.87 -8.23 -9.29
C HIS A 27 2.22 -7.77 -8.72
N HIS A 28 2.96 -8.67 -8.04
CA HIS A 28 4.31 -8.37 -7.55
C HIS A 28 5.36 -8.49 -8.66
N GLY A 29 5.37 -9.63 -9.37
CA GLY A 29 6.45 -9.96 -10.30
C GLY A 29 6.44 -9.17 -11.60
N LYS A 30 5.30 -8.56 -12.02
CA LYS A 30 5.16 -7.78 -13.25
C LYS A 30 4.77 -6.33 -12.94
N HIS A 31 3.61 -6.07 -12.32
CA HIS A 31 3.15 -4.70 -12.09
C HIS A 31 4.06 -3.93 -11.13
N HIS A 32 4.33 -4.47 -9.94
CA HIS A 32 5.21 -3.80 -8.97
C HIS A 32 6.63 -3.63 -9.54
N ARG A 33 7.18 -4.67 -10.21
CA ARG A 33 8.48 -4.57 -10.89
C ARG A 33 8.51 -3.46 -11.94
N ALA A 34 7.47 -3.35 -12.76
CA ALA A 34 7.41 -2.31 -13.78
C ALA A 34 7.45 -0.90 -13.20
N TYR A 35 6.83 -0.67 -12.03
CA TYR A 35 6.93 0.61 -11.32
C TYR A 35 8.34 0.88 -10.80
N VAL A 36 9.04 -0.14 -10.30
CA VAL A 36 10.45 -0.03 -9.91
C VAL A 36 11.30 0.39 -11.11
N ASP A 37 11.21 -0.38 -12.21
CA ASP A 37 12.02 -0.16 -13.41
C ASP A 37 11.74 1.22 -14.01
N LYS A 38 10.46 1.63 -14.06
CA LYS A 38 10.07 2.94 -14.60
C LYS A 38 10.50 4.09 -13.71
N THR A 39 10.39 3.94 -12.37
CA THR A 39 10.89 4.95 -11.42
C THR A 39 12.39 5.15 -11.60
N ASN A 40 13.16 4.07 -11.66
CA ASN A 40 14.60 4.13 -11.85
C ASN A 40 15.00 4.78 -13.20
N ALA A 41 14.29 4.44 -14.27
CA ALA A 41 14.51 5.05 -15.57
C ALA A 41 14.26 6.57 -15.57
N LEU A 42 13.17 7.02 -14.92
CA LEU A 42 12.85 8.45 -14.80
C LEU A 42 13.85 9.19 -13.91
N LEU A 43 14.37 8.54 -12.87
CA LEU A 43 15.37 9.13 -11.97
C LEU A 43 16.76 9.27 -12.61
N ALA A 44 17.07 8.46 -13.62
CA ALA A 44 18.35 8.56 -14.32
C ALA A 44 18.53 9.93 -15.00
N ASP A 45 17.42 10.52 -15.47
CA ASP A 45 17.39 11.81 -16.16
C ASP A 45 16.95 12.97 -15.24
N ALA A 46 16.56 12.69 -14.00
CA ALA A 46 16.07 13.69 -13.08
C ALA A 46 17.20 14.29 -12.23
N ASP A 47 17.29 15.62 -12.22
CA ASP A 47 18.11 16.36 -11.24
C ASP A 47 17.35 16.39 -9.89
N LEU A 48 17.44 15.28 -9.15
CA LEU A 48 16.71 15.10 -7.91
C LEU A 48 17.55 14.28 -6.92
N ASP A 49 17.92 14.94 -5.82
CA ASP A 49 18.60 14.30 -4.69
C ASP A 49 17.67 14.34 -3.48
N SER A 50 16.93 13.26 -3.26
CA SER A 50 15.92 13.18 -2.20
C SER A 50 16.25 12.16 -1.12
N GLY A 51 17.31 11.38 -1.27
CA GLY A 51 17.76 10.38 -0.28
C GLY A 51 16.83 9.18 -0.09
N SER A 52 15.51 9.31 -0.30
CA SER A 52 14.54 8.25 -0.09
C SER A 52 13.40 8.24 -1.11
N LEU A 53 12.68 7.12 -1.19
CA LEU A 53 11.54 6.99 -2.10
C LEU A 53 10.40 7.97 -1.73
N THR A 54 10.10 8.14 -0.45
CA THR A 54 9.14 9.14 0.02
C THR A 54 9.56 10.56 -0.36
N GLY A 55 10.86 10.85 -0.28
CA GLY A 55 11.42 12.13 -0.74
C GLY A 55 11.22 12.33 -2.25
N VAL A 56 11.43 11.29 -3.07
CA VAL A 56 11.16 11.33 -4.52
C VAL A 56 9.69 11.64 -4.79
N ILE A 57 8.76 10.95 -4.12
CA ILE A 57 7.32 11.16 -4.29
C ILE A 57 6.94 12.62 -4.01
N ARG A 58 7.39 13.18 -2.89
CA ARG A 58 7.09 14.56 -2.49
C ARG A 58 7.68 15.58 -3.48
N ALA A 59 8.95 15.41 -3.85
CA ALA A 59 9.61 16.28 -4.80
C ALA A 59 8.98 16.22 -6.20
N ALA A 60 8.60 15.04 -6.68
CA ALA A 60 7.89 14.88 -7.95
C ALA A 60 6.54 15.60 -7.95
N ARG A 61 5.81 15.51 -6.83
CA ARG A 61 4.55 16.23 -6.63
C ARG A 61 4.74 17.74 -6.67
N GLU A 62 5.71 18.26 -5.92
CA GLU A 62 6.03 19.70 -5.85
C GLU A 62 6.42 20.27 -7.21
N LYS A 63 7.21 19.51 -7.99
CA LYS A 63 7.63 19.88 -9.35
C LYS A 63 6.52 19.68 -10.40
N GLY A 64 5.41 19.02 -10.06
CA GLY A 64 4.35 18.68 -11.02
C GLY A 64 4.74 17.59 -12.02
N ASP A 65 5.81 16.81 -11.73
CA ASP A 65 6.21 15.66 -12.54
C ASP A 65 5.30 14.47 -12.30
N LYS A 66 4.23 14.39 -13.08
CA LYS A 66 3.22 13.33 -12.98
C LYS A 66 3.78 11.95 -13.29
N GLY A 67 4.75 11.86 -14.22
CA GLY A 67 5.35 10.59 -14.60
C GLY A 67 6.13 9.98 -13.43
N LEU A 68 7.03 10.76 -12.85
CA LEU A 68 7.82 10.34 -11.70
C LEU A 68 6.93 10.11 -10.47
N PHE A 69 5.98 11.02 -10.18
CA PHE A 69 5.04 10.87 -9.07
C PHE A 69 4.28 9.55 -9.16
N ASN A 70 3.62 9.27 -10.28
CA ASN A 70 2.79 8.08 -10.42
C ASN A 70 3.59 6.79 -10.24
N ASN A 71 4.78 6.69 -10.83
CA ASN A 71 5.57 5.46 -10.74
C ASN A 71 6.22 5.29 -9.36
N SER A 72 6.77 6.33 -8.77
CA SER A 72 7.36 6.25 -7.43
C SER A 72 6.31 6.03 -6.34
N ALA A 73 5.13 6.65 -6.44
CA ALA A 73 4.02 6.42 -5.52
C ALA A 73 3.49 4.99 -5.64
N GLN A 74 3.31 4.46 -6.86
CA GLN A 74 2.91 3.06 -7.04
C GLN A 74 3.96 2.07 -6.51
N LEU A 75 5.25 2.33 -6.71
CA LEU A 75 6.30 1.54 -6.08
C LEU A 75 6.14 1.51 -4.56
N TRP A 76 5.91 2.66 -3.93
CA TRP A 76 5.72 2.76 -2.49
C TRP A 76 4.43 2.10 -2.03
N ASN A 77 3.30 2.37 -2.70
CA ASN A 77 1.98 1.80 -2.36
C ASN A 77 2.00 0.27 -2.36
N HIS A 78 2.62 -0.34 -3.38
CA HIS A 78 2.75 -1.79 -3.45
C HIS A 78 3.68 -2.34 -2.36
N SER A 79 4.83 -1.67 -2.11
CA SER A 79 5.73 -2.07 -1.02
C SER A 79 5.02 -2.08 0.34
N PHE A 80 4.19 -1.07 0.59
CA PHE A 80 3.39 -0.98 1.80
C PHE A 80 2.25 -2.01 1.83
N PHE A 81 1.58 -2.23 0.70
CA PHE A 81 0.47 -3.19 0.57
C PHE A 81 0.90 -4.62 0.94
N TRP A 82 2.06 -5.08 0.46
CA TRP A 82 2.55 -6.41 0.81
C TRP A 82 2.75 -6.59 2.31
N GLN A 83 3.22 -5.57 3.01
CA GLN A 83 3.38 -5.61 4.46
C GLN A 83 2.04 -5.59 5.21
N CYS A 84 1.00 -5.01 4.61
CA CYS A 84 -0.36 -5.03 5.16
C CYS A 84 -0.99 -6.42 5.15
N LEU A 85 -0.42 -7.39 4.41
CA LEU A 85 -0.95 -8.74 4.27
C LEU A 85 -0.15 -9.75 5.08
N ALA A 86 -0.85 -10.76 5.60
CA ALA A 86 -0.27 -11.92 6.26
C ALA A 86 -1.10 -13.18 5.92
N PRO A 87 -0.54 -14.39 6.07
CA PRO A 87 -1.32 -15.62 6.00
C PRO A 87 -2.56 -15.57 6.91
N PRO A 88 -3.64 -16.29 6.56
CA PRO A 88 -4.93 -16.22 7.28
C PRO A 88 -4.88 -16.90 8.65
N GLU A 89 -4.20 -16.30 9.61
CA GLU A 89 -4.01 -16.83 10.97
C GLU A 89 -4.99 -16.26 12.01
N GLY A 90 -6.00 -15.49 11.57
CA GLY A 90 -7.02 -14.92 12.45
C GLY A 90 -6.50 -13.83 13.39
N GLN A 91 -5.49 -13.07 12.97
CA GLN A 91 -4.96 -11.93 13.71
C GLN A 91 -6.03 -10.90 14.03
N LYS A 92 -5.85 -10.18 15.13
CA LYS A 92 -6.74 -9.09 15.56
C LYS A 92 -5.91 -7.87 15.98
N PRO A 93 -6.47 -6.66 15.84
CA PRO A 93 -5.81 -5.47 16.37
C PRO A 93 -5.68 -5.59 17.90
N ALA A 94 -4.58 -5.05 18.44
CA ALA A 94 -4.27 -5.10 19.85
C ALA A 94 -3.78 -3.74 20.38
N GLY A 95 -3.72 -3.59 21.70
CA GLY A 95 -3.14 -2.43 22.36
C GLY A 95 -3.78 -1.11 21.97
N LYS A 96 -2.95 -0.11 21.69
CA LYS A 96 -3.38 1.24 21.34
C LYS A 96 -4.24 1.27 20.06
N LEU A 97 -3.90 0.46 19.05
CA LEU A 97 -4.68 0.39 17.82
C LEU A 97 -6.11 -0.10 18.08
N ALA A 98 -6.28 -1.16 18.89
CA ALA A 98 -7.60 -1.69 19.23
C ALA A 98 -8.47 -0.64 19.94
N ALA A 99 -7.90 0.09 20.91
CA ALA A 99 -8.60 1.17 21.60
C ALA A 99 -9.02 2.32 20.65
N MET A 100 -8.15 2.71 19.73
CA MET A 100 -8.47 3.75 18.75
C MET A 100 -9.55 3.27 17.76
N ILE A 101 -9.55 1.99 17.38
CA ILE A 101 -10.60 1.41 16.52
C ILE A 101 -11.94 1.40 17.27
N GLU A 102 -11.94 1.01 18.54
CA GLU A 102 -13.17 1.01 19.36
C GLU A 102 -13.76 2.42 19.48
N ASP A 103 -12.92 3.42 19.73
CA ASP A 103 -13.34 4.82 19.84
C ASP A 103 -13.90 5.37 18.52
N ALA A 104 -13.22 5.10 17.39
CA ALA A 104 -13.58 5.69 16.10
C ALA A 104 -14.70 4.93 15.36
N PHE A 105 -14.77 3.61 15.52
CA PHE A 105 -15.63 2.73 14.71
C PHE A 105 -16.53 1.80 15.56
N GLY A 106 -16.31 1.70 16.86
CA GLY A 106 -17.02 0.81 17.77
C GLY A 106 -16.48 -0.62 17.77
N THR A 107 -16.19 -1.21 16.62
CA THR A 107 -15.64 -2.56 16.49
C THR A 107 -14.69 -2.68 15.29
N THR A 108 -13.84 -3.69 15.30
CA THR A 108 -12.99 -4.04 14.14
C THR A 108 -13.83 -4.40 12.93
N ASP A 109 -14.93 -5.13 13.11
CA ASP A 109 -15.81 -5.51 12.01
C ASP A 109 -16.47 -4.28 11.37
N ALA A 110 -16.85 -3.28 12.18
CA ALA A 110 -17.37 -2.02 11.67
C ALA A 110 -16.33 -1.21 10.89
N LEU A 111 -15.07 -1.19 11.36
CA LEU A 111 -13.95 -0.62 10.60
C LEU A 111 -13.80 -1.31 9.25
N LEU A 112 -13.72 -2.66 9.22
CA LEU A 112 -13.53 -3.43 7.99
C LEU A 112 -14.71 -3.26 7.02
N ALA A 113 -15.94 -3.21 7.54
CA ALA A 113 -17.12 -2.95 6.72
C ALA A 113 -17.05 -1.57 6.04
N ARG A 114 -16.66 -0.52 6.77
CA ARG A 114 -16.49 0.83 6.21
C ARG A 114 -15.34 0.91 5.22
N LEU A 115 -14.21 0.23 5.50
CA LEU A 115 -13.08 0.19 4.58
C LEU A 115 -13.43 -0.56 3.28
N LYS A 116 -14.20 -1.66 3.39
CA LYS A 116 -14.77 -2.36 2.24
C LYS A 116 -15.71 -1.44 1.44
N GLU A 117 -16.61 -0.74 2.11
CA GLU A 117 -17.54 0.21 1.46
C GLU A 117 -16.78 1.28 0.67
N GLU A 118 -15.75 1.87 1.26
CA GLU A 118 -14.88 2.85 0.59
C GLU A 118 -14.16 2.24 -0.61
N ALA A 119 -13.57 1.04 -0.45
CA ALA A 119 -12.87 0.32 -1.52
C ALA A 119 -13.77 -0.02 -2.71
N VAL A 120 -15.00 -0.46 -2.43
CA VAL A 120 -15.99 -0.80 -3.46
C VAL A 120 -16.57 0.44 -4.13
N GLY A 121 -16.82 1.49 -3.34
CA GLY A 121 -17.37 2.76 -3.80
C GLY A 121 -16.38 3.61 -4.61
N HIS A 122 -15.08 3.33 -4.50
CA HIS A 122 -14.06 4.06 -5.26
C HIS A 122 -14.24 3.86 -6.76
N PHE A 123 -14.44 4.96 -7.50
CA PHE A 123 -14.61 4.90 -8.94
C PHE A 123 -13.27 4.70 -9.65
N ALA A 124 -13.20 3.72 -10.57
CA ALA A 124 -12.01 3.34 -11.34
C ALA A 124 -10.86 2.77 -10.47
N SER A 125 -9.61 3.09 -10.83
CA SER A 125 -8.40 2.60 -10.19
C SER A 125 -7.99 3.46 -9.00
N GLY A 126 -7.45 2.85 -7.96
CA GLY A 126 -6.99 3.57 -6.78
C GLY A 126 -6.68 2.66 -5.61
N TRP A 127 -6.68 3.23 -4.43
CA TRP A 127 -6.30 2.59 -3.18
C TRP A 127 -7.25 3.03 -2.06
N ALA A 128 -7.76 2.09 -1.28
CA ALA A 128 -8.49 2.40 -0.06
C ALA A 128 -7.56 2.33 1.15
N TRP A 129 -7.66 3.30 2.05
CA TRP A 129 -6.72 3.51 3.15
C TRP A 129 -7.42 3.64 4.49
N LEU A 130 -6.84 3.04 5.51
CA LEU A 130 -6.95 3.48 6.89
C LEU A 130 -5.72 4.34 7.19
N VAL A 131 -5.94 5.57 7.61
CA VAL A 131 -4.86 6.50 7.97
C VAL A 131 -5.05 7.03 9.38
N LEU A 132 -3.95 7.42 10.02
CA LEU A 132 -3.98 8.33 11.15
C LEU A 132 -3.80 9.75 10.59
N ASP A 133 -4.86 10.54 10.60
CA ASP A 133 -4.85 11.95 10.23
C ASP A 133 -4.76 12.77 11.51
N ARG A 134 -3.56 13.32 11.77
CA ARG A 134 -3.20 13.91 13.06
C ARG A 134 -3.40 12.89 14.19
N ASP A 135 -4.48 13.00 14.96
CA ASP A 135 -4.77 12.15 16.13
C ASP A 135 -6.01 11.25 15.93
N SER A 136 -6.60 11.22 14.73
CA SER A 136 -7.85 10.50 14.46
C SER A 136 -7.70 9.47 13.36
N LEU A 137 -8.29 8.29 13.55
CA LEU A 137 -8.39 7.29 12.49
C LEU A 137 -9.41 7.74 11.45
N ARG A 138 -9.00 7.68 10.18
CA ARG A 138 -9.86 7.99 9.03
C ARG A 138 -9.75 6.94 7.95
N ILE A 139 -10.87 6.68 7.30
CA ILE A 139 -10.94 5.89 6.07
C ILE A 139 -11.11 6.86 4.92
N LEU A 140 -10.36 6.64 3.85
CA LEU A 140 -10.44 7.41 2.61
C LEU A 140 -9.96 6.55 1.43
N SER A 141 -10.29 6.93 0.22
CA SER A 141 -9.67 6.40 -0.98
C SER A 141 -8.92 7.48 -1.74
N LEU A 142 -7.84 7.08 -2.40
CA LEU A 142 -7.01 7.94 -3.24
C LEU A 142 -6.98 7.37 -4.65
N HIS A 143 -7.11 8.26 -5.64
CA HIS A 143 -7.27 7.89 -7.04
C HIS A 143 -5.94 7.53 -7.69
N ASP A 144 -5.95 6.56 -8.59
CA ASP A 144 -4.79 6.11 -9.36
C ASP A 144 -3.58 5.76 -8.47
N ALA A 145 -2.51 6.52 -8.58
CA ALA A 145 -1.25 6.32 -7.86
C ALA A 145 -1.14 7.13 -6.57
N ASP A 146 -2.13 7.98 -6.25
CA ASP A 146 -2.00 8.89 -5.12
C ASP A 146 -1.83 8.14 -3.79
N THR A 147 -1.14 8.78 -2.83
CA THR A 147 -0.64 8.11 -1.64
C THR A 147 -0.64 9.05 -0.42
N PRO A 148 -0.98 8.54 0.79
CA PRO A 148 -0.97 9.37 2.00
C PRO A 148 0.39 10.00 2.32
N VAL A 149 1.52 9.36 1.96
CA VAL A 149 2.87 9.89 2.25
C VAL A 149 3.22 11.16 1.47
N ALA A 150 2.43 11.48 0.45
CA ALA A 150 2.53 12.73 -0.28
C ALA A 150 1.90 13.93 0.45
N TYR A 151 1.20 13.70 1.58
CA TYR A 151 0.47 14.72 2.33
C TYR A 151 0.98 14.84 3.76
N ASP A 152 1.13 16.07 4.25
CA ASP A 152 1.50 16.30 5.63
C ASP A 152 0.34 15.94 6.57
N GLY A 153 0.70 15.30 7.70
CA GLY A 153 -0.26 14.93 8.73
C GLY A 153 -1.02 13.62 8.47
N MET A 154 -0.89 13.02 7.30
CA MET A 154 -1.47 11.70 7.01
C MET A 154 -0.44 10.60 7.22
N LYS A 155 -0.70 9.69 8.15
CA LYS A 155 0.11 8.50 8.37
C LYS A 155 -0.65 7.26 7.90
N PRO A 156 -0.20 6.53 6.86
CA PRO A 156 -0.85 5.31 6.41
C PRO A 156 -0.72 4.19 7.46
N LEU A 157 -1.80 3.48 7.73
CA LEU A 157 -1.83 2.35 8.65
C LEU A 157 -2.13 1.03 7.93
N LEU A 158 -3.08 1.04 7.00
CA LEU A 158 -3.52 -0.11 6.21
C LEU A 158 -3.95 0.37 4.83
N THR A 159 -3.71 -0.44 3.80
CA THR A 159 -4.23 -0.18 2.46
C THR A 159 -4.78 -1.43 1.81
N LEU A 160 -5.72 -1.21 0.87
CA LEU A 160 -6.21 -2.20 -0.08
C LEU A 160 -6.09 -1.63 -1.49
N ASP A 161 -5.42 -2.37 -2.37
CA ASP A 161 -5.34 -2.06 -3.80
C ASP A 161 -6.68 -2.36 -4.47
N VAL A 162 -7.28 -1.36 -5.14
CA VAL A 162 -8.53 -1.54 -5.90
C VAL A 162 -8.36 -1.33 -7.41
N TRP A 163 -7.12 -1.32 -7.89
CA TRP A 163 -6.83 -1.52 -9.31
C TRP A 163 -7.28 -2.92 -9.74
N GLU A 164 -7.79 -3.07 -10.95
CA GLU A 164 -8.27 -4.37 -11.45
C GLU A 164 -7.17 -5.44 -11.46
N HIS A 165 -5.91 -5.06 -11.69
CA HIS A 165 -4.80 -5.99 -11.67
C HIS A 165 -4.60 -6.69 -10.30
N ALA A 166 -5.09 -6.12 -9.22
CA ALA A 166 -4.98 -6.69 -7.88
C ALA A 166 -5.91 -7.89 -7.66
N TYR A 167 -7.03 -7.98 -8.43
CA TYR A 167 -8.07 -8.97 -8.13
C TYR A 167 -8.65 -9.68 -9.36
N TYR A 168 -8.41 -9.21 -10.57
CA TYR A 168 -9.14 -9.72 -11.76
C TYR A 168 -8.88 -11.20 -12.05
N ILE A 169 -7.68 -11.72 -11.74
CA ILE A 169 -7.34 -13.13 -11.96
C ILE A 169 -8.23 -14.03 -11.10
N ASP A 170 -8.35 -13.72 -9.80
CA ASP A 170 -9.06 -14.55 -8.82
C ASP A 170 -10.56 -14.25 -8.74
N TYR A 171 -10.94 -12.98 -8.92
CA TYR A 171 -12.30 -12.50 -8.64
C TYR A 171 -13.02 -11.93 -9.88
N ARG A 172 -12.36 -11.79 -11.01
CA ARG A 172 -12.91 -11.11 -12.19
C ARG A 172 -13.40 -9.69 -11.82
N ASN A 173 -14.64 -9.36 -12.13
CA ASN A 173 -15.26 -8.08 -11.83
C ASN A 173 -15.83 -7.98 -10.40
N ALA A 174 -15.67 -9.02 -9.57
CA ALA A 174 -16.26 -9.07 -8.23
C ALA A 174 -15.37 -8.37 -7.19
N ARG A 175 -15.10 -7.05 -7.37
CA ARG A 175 -14.37 -6.22 -6.39
C ARG A 175 -14.96 -6.32 -4.98
N PRO A 176 -16.29 -6.39 -4.76
CA PRO A 176 -16.85 -6.55 -3.42
C PRO A 176 -16.39 -7.83 -2.70
N ASP A 177 -16.31 -8.95 -3.42
CA ASP A 177 -15.87 -10.24 -2.86
C ASP A 177 -14.37 -10.23 -2.54
N TYR A 178 -13.56 -9.64 -3.43
CA TYR A 178 -12.14 -9.42 -3.18
C TYR A 178 -11.91 -8.61 -1.91
N ALA A 179 -12.53 -7.43 -1.83
CA ALA A 179 -12.37 -6.54 -0.67
C ALA A 179 -12.81 -7.22 0.64
N GLU A 180 -13.96 -7.92 0.64
CA GLU A 180 -14.44 -8.65 1.81
C GLU A 180 -13.47 -9.75 2.25
N LYS A 181 -13.04 -10.57 1.31
CA LYS A 181 -12.19 -11.73 1.62
C LYS A 181 -10.79 -11.32 2.05
N VAL A 182 -10.18 -10.36 1.38
CA VAL A 182 -8.83 -9.90 1.74
C VAL A 182 -8.84 -9.17 3.08
N LEU A 183 -9.74 -8.21 3.27
CA LEU A 183 -9.83 -7.47 4.53
C LEU A 183 -10.26 -8.35 5.71
N GLY A 184 -11.13 -9.32 5.48
CA GLY A 184 -11.61 -10.21 6.54
C GLY A 184 -10.62 -11.30 6.98
N ASN A 185 -9.60 -11.62 6.15
CA ASN A 185 -8.76 -12.80 6.41
C ASN A 185 -7.25 -12.53 6.37
N LEU A 186 -6.78 -11.52 5.63
CA LEU A 186 -5.36 -11.37 5.34
C LEU A 186 -4.71 -10.13 5.99
N VAL A 187 -5.44 -9.33 6.77
CA VAL A 187 -4.85 -8.13 7.38
C VAL A 187 -3.80 -8.50 8.42
N ASN A 188 -2.58 -7.99 8.21
CA ASN A 188 -1.47 -8.06 9.15
C ASN A 188 -1.64 -7.01 10.26
N TRP A 189 -2.44 -7.34 11.27
CA TRP A 189 -2.77 -6.41 12.36
C TRP A 189 -1.56 -6.01 13.21
N GLU A 190 -0.54 -6.86 13.30
CA GLU A 190 0.71 -6.51 13.95
C GLU A 190 1.41 -5.35 13.22
N PHE A 191 1.53 -5.47 11.89
CA PHE A 191 2.09 -4.40 11.06
C PHE A 191 1.26 -3.12 11.13
N VAL A 192 -0.08 -3.23 11.03
CA VAL A 192 -0.98 -2.07 11.15
C VAL A 192 -0.79 -1.36 12.50
N GLY A 193 -0.63 -2.12 13.60
CA GLY A 193 -0.36 -1.56 14.92
C GLY A 193 0.97 -0.79 15.01
N ARG A 194 2.03 -1.33 14.44
CA ARG A 194 3.36 -0.68 14.39
C ARG A 194 3.34 0.61 13.56
N ASN A 195 2.44 0.74 12.61
CA ASN A 195 2.33 1.94 11.79
C ASN A 195 1.87 3.18 12.57
N LEU A 196 1.26 3.02 13.75
CA LEU A 196 0.99 4.13 14.65
C LEU A 196 2.26 4.89 15.03
N ASP A 197 3.38 4.18 15.16
CA ASP A 197 4.70 4.75 15.46
C ASP A 197 5.53 5.08 14.20
N GLY A 198 4.99 4.79 13.01
CA GLY A 198 5.62 5.10 11.71
C GLY A 198 6.49 3.97 11.14
N ASP A 199 6.54 2.78 11.76
CA ASP A 199 7.37 1.65 11.32
C ASP A 199 7.06 1.22 9.88
N GLY A 200 5.78 1.20 9.49
CA GLY A 200 5.39 0.82 8.12
C GLY A 200 5.85 1.78 7.05
N ILE A 201 5.91 3.07 7.35
CA ILE A 201 6.47 4.06 6.43
C ILE A 201 7.95 3.74 6.21
N ALA A 202 8.70 3.51 7.28
CA ALA A 202 10.12 3.18 7.21
C ALA A 202 10.38 1.86 6.46
N ARG A 203 9.49 0.86 6.57
CA ARG A 203 9.64 -0.42 5.85
C ARG A 203 9.29 -0.35 4.37
N ALA A 204 8.29 0.45 4.01
CA ALA A 204 7.90 0.66 2.62
C ALA A 204 8.82 1.67 1.92
N ASP A 205 9.41 2.58 2.69
CA ASP A 205 10.39 3.53 2.18
C ASP A 205 11.73 2.84 1.89
N GLN A 206 12.39 3.28 0.87
CA GLN A 206 13.71 2.79 0.49
C GLN A 206 14.68 3.96 0.47
N GLU A 207 15.86 3.76 1.05
CA GLU A 207 16.97 4.66 0.81
C GLU A 207 17.45 4.48 -0.64
N ALA A 208 17.68 5.61 -1.29
CA ALA A 208 18.20 5.63 -2.63
C ALA A 208 19.62 5.06 -2.66
N ARG A 209 19.85 4.05 -3.45
CA ARG A 209 21.20 3.51 -3.68
C ARG A 209 21.89 4.32 -4.75
N ALA A 210 23.18 4.65 -4.56
CA ALA A 210 24.00 5.18 -5.62
C ALA A 210 24.01 4.17 -6.79
N LEU A 211 23.95 4.67 -8.03
CA LEU A 211 24.28 3.83 -9.19
C LEU A 211 25.71 3.31 -8.93
N ALA A 212 25.86 2.01 -8.79
CA ALA A 212 27.19 1.42 -8.79
C ALA A 212 27.85 1.83 -10.13
N ASP A 213 29.01 2.43 -10.06
CA ASP A 213 29.79 2.75 -11.25
C ASP A 213 29.92 1.48 -12.08
N ALA A 214 29.33 1.48 -13.28
CA ALA A 214 29.30 0.35 -14.20
C ALA A 214 30.64 0.17 -14.89
#